data_da9975bf4b8f04101fe2c6b41f5cfac6
#
_entry.id   da9975bf4b8f04101fe2c6b41f5cfac6
#
_cell.length_a   1.000
_cell.length_b   1.000
_cell.length_c   1.000
_cell.angle_alpha   90.00
_cell.angle_beta   90.00
_cell.angle_gamma   90.00
#
_symmetry.space_group_name_H-M   'P 1'
#
loop_
_entity.id
_entity.type
_entity.pdbx_description
1 polymer ?
#
loop_
_entity_poly.entity_id
_entity_poly.type
_entity_poly.pdbx_seq_one_letter_code
_entity_poly.pdbx_strand_id
1 'polypeptide(L)'
;MTSTPGTPRREIELDFIRGIAILSVLVFHYRTHDLLITSDRLNRVEGFGWIGVDIFFVLSGFLVGGLLMKEWVRSSQVDSWRFLKRRAFKIWPAYYAFLLVVLIAHVRPMKSFFWQNFFNVQNYVHTSLTHTWSLAVEEHFYLGFALLIALWTARQWRPSSFLVTCLLVIALVQVGRAVCILHGYGVYYYTHTRLDALMLGVALAAVRSFWPDAFAAIQRQRLLLYLIVALGVWRLYVDRDAYPEVDSLTSPYLITFVDYACAAFLLLLYRPGGKHGRLYTLVAQIGVFSYGIYLWHVSVERPVDWIVKRVPHSYAAVASTLLPYALAIPLGVFATKIIEFPFLRLRERLVPQRGATRQEPAPAPLIHANAPSEQSPGPVLHVGSSNANLLQKSFVRASEPIQTVPVSADRVMGDL
;
A
#
# COMPACT_ATOMS: atom_id res chain seq x y z
N MET A 1 -23.96 -8.21 -2.12
CA MET A 1 -22.83 -8.85 -2.82
C MET A 1 -22.32 -9.97 -1.92
N THR A 2 -22.68 -11.19 -2.23
CA THR A 2 -22.27 -12.40 -1.51
C THR A 2 -20.82 -12.71 -1.87
N SER A 3 -19.95 -12.72 -0.88
CA SER A 3 -18.53 -13.06 -1.04
C SER A 3 -18.39 -14.54 -1.36
N THR A 4 -17.82 -14.85 -2.51
CA THR A 4 -17.38 -16.20 -2.87
C THR A 4 -16.31 -16.66 -1.86
N PRO A 5 -16.42 -17.87 -1.26
CA PRO A 5 -15.41 -18.37 -0.33
C PRO A 5 -14.09 -18.57 -1.09
N GLY A 6 -13.00 -17.91 -0.61
CA GLY A 6 -11.64 -18.08 -1.17
C GLY A 6 -10.96 -16.84 -1.74
N THR A 7 -11.66 -15.74 -1.97
CA THR A 7 -10.98 -14.48 -2.35
C THR A 7 -10.41 -13.81 -1.08
N PRO A 8 -9.13 -13.40 -1.06
CA PRO A 8 -8.59 -12.67 0.08
C PRO A 8 -9.44 -11.43 0.32
N ARG A 9 -9.98 -11.31 1.53
CA ARG A 9 -10.85 -10.18 1.91
C ARG A 9 -10.07 -8.89 1.69
N ARG A 10 -10.61 -8.04 0.81
CA ARG A 10 -10.02 -6.76 0.49
C ARG A 10 -10.03 -5.87 1.73
N GLU A 11 -8.89 -5.30 2.09
CA GLU A 11 -8.76 -4.43 3.26
C GLU A 11 -9.23 -3.01 2.85
N ILE A 12 -10.49 -2.68 3.12
CA ILE A 12 -11.13 -1.41 2.73
C ILE A 12 -10.41 -0.20 3.33
N GLU A 13 -9.77 -0.39 4.49
CA GLU A 13 -9.01 0.64 5.19
C GLU A 13 -7.80 1.10 4.36
N LEU A 14 -7.12 0.18 3.71
CA LEU A 14 -5.97 0.50 2.85
C LEU A 14 -6.42 1.18 1.55
N ASP A 15 -7.58 0.78 1.02
CA ASP A 15 -8.17 1.46 -0.13
C ASP A 15 -8.64 2.88 0.24
N PHE A 16 -9.15 3.09 1.45
CA PHE A 16 -9.51 4.42 1.96
C PHE A 16 -8.28 5.33 2.07
N ILE A 17 -7.17 4.82 2.62
CA ILE A 17 -5.91 5.57 2.70
C ILE A 17 -5.41 5.94 1.29
N ARG A 18 -5.49 5.03 0.31
CA ARG A 18 -5.19 5.35 -1.10
C ARG A 18 -6.11 6.43 -1.66
N GLY A 19 -7.39 6.40 -1.28
CA GLY A 19 -8.36 7.40 -1.69
C GLY A 19 -8.01 8.80 -1.17
N ILE A 20 -7.63 8.91 0.10
CA ILE A 20 -7.13 10.16 0.68
C ILE A 20 -5.87 10.62 -0.05
N ALA A 21 -4.90 9.72 -0.25
CA ALA A 21 -3.64 10.03 -0.90
C ALA A 21 -3.84 10.59 -2.32
N ILE A 22 -4.68 9.94 -3.15
CA ILE A 22 -4.92 10.44 -4.51
C ILE A 22 -5.69 11.74 -4.52
N LEU A 23 -6.68 11.92 -3.64
CA LEU A 23 -7.41 13.19 -3.53
C LEU A 23 -6.48 14.33 -3.12
N SER A 24 -5.53 14.10 -2.20
CA SER A 24 -4.50 15.08 -1.82
C SER A 24 -3.63 15.46 -3.02
N VAL A 25 -3.18 14.49 -3.82
CA VAL A 25 -2.41 14.75 -5.05
C VAL A 25 -3.20 15.60 -6.04
N LEU A 26 -4.50 15.29 -6.25
CA LEU A 26 -5.34 16.08 -7.15
C LEU A 26 -5.53 17.51 -6.66
N VAL A 27 -5.77 17.70 -5.35
CA VAL A 27 -5.85 19.03 -4.73
C VAL A 27 -4.58 19.83 -4.96
N PHE A 28 -3.41 19.18 -4.84
CA PHE A 28 -2.13 19.82 -5.10
C PHE A 28 -1.94 20.28 -6.54
N HIS A 29 -2.29 19.44 -7.52
CA HIS A 29 -2.07 19.74 -8.95
C HIS A 29 -3.13 20.69 -9.53
N TYR A 30 -4.35 20.66 -8.98
CA TYR A 30 -5.48 21.47 -9.48
C TYR A 30 -5.76 22.70 -8.63
N ARG A 31 -4.73 23.21 -7.93
CA ARG A 31 -4.83 24.46 -7.17
C ARG A 31 -5.32 25.57 -8.08
N THR A 32 -6.39 26.22 -7.67
CA THR A 32 -7.00 27.33 -8.39
C THR A 32 -6.52 28.64 -7.78
N HIS A 33 -5.66 29.33 -8.52
CA HIS A 33 -5.24 30.68 -8.15
C HIS A 33 -6.34 31.73 -8.34
N ASP A 34 -7.46 31.37 -9.01
CA ASP A 34 -8.49 32.30 -9.49
C ASP A 34 -9.88 32.12 -8.86
N LEU A 35 -9.99 31.41 -7.74
CA LEU A 35 -11.28 31.24 -7.09
C LEU A 35 -11.75 32.53 -6.41
N LEU A 36 -13.07 32.79 -6.53
CA LEU A 36 -13.80 33.86 -5.83
C LEU A 36 -13.65 33.83 -4.29
N ILE A 37 -13.08 32.76 -3.73
CA ILE A 37 -12.76 32.57 -2.32
C ILE A 37 -11.21 32.45 -2.20
N THR A 38 -10.50 33.48 -2.60
CA THR A 38 -9.07 33.60 -2.37
C THR A 38 -8.77 33.96 -0.91
N SER A 39 -9.03 33.02 0.01
CA SER A 39 -8.42 33.13 1.31
C SER A 39 -7.01 32.53 1.23
N ASP A 40 -5.99 33.30 1.62
CA ASP A 40 -4.60 32.79 1.75
C ASP A 40 -4.52 31.49 2.57
N ARG A 41 -5.52 31.23 3.41
CA ARG A 41 -5.62 30.00 4.21
C ARG A 41 -5.96 28.78 3.34
N LEU A 42 -6.87 28.89 2.37
CA LEU A 42 -7.28 27.78 1.50
C LEU A 42 -6.12 27.42 0.53
N ASN A 43 -5.51 28.42 -0.09
CA ASN A 43 -4.34 28.24 -0.95
C ASN A 43 -3.20 27.53 -0.22
N ARG A 44 -3.02 27.80 1.07
CA ARG A 44 -2.01 27.12 1.91
C ARG A 44 -2.35 25.64 2.15
N VAL A 45 -3.62 25.33 2.42
CA VAL A 45 -4.07 23.94 2.64
C VAL A 45 -3.93 23.13 1.36
N GLU A 46 -4.31 23.68 0.21
CA GLU A 46 -4.12 23.06 -1.09
C GLU A 46 -2.63 22.81 -1.38
N GLY A 47 -1.75 23.72 -0.94
CA GLY A 47 -0.31 23.58 -1.04
C GLY A 47 0.24 22.32 -0.36
N PHE A 48 -0.40 21.79 0.66
CA PHE A 48 0.06 20.60 1.37
C PHE A 48 -0.31 19.26 0.70
N GLY A 49 -1.07 19.28 -0.39
CA GLY A 49 -1.53 18.05 -1.05
C GLY A 49 -0.41 17.16 -1.61
N TRP A 50 0.83 17.66 -1.73
CA TRP A 50 1.99 16.86 -2.11
C TRP A 50 2.27 15.70 -1.14
N ILE A 51 1.85 15.78 0.13
CA ILE A 51 1.96 14.70 1.13
C ILE A 51 1.23 13.43 0.69
N GLY A 52 0.31 13.53 -0.27
CA GLY A 52 -0.35 12.36 -0.85
C GLY A 52 0.64 11.34 -1.42
N VAL A 53 1.79 11.80 -1.93
CA VAL A 53 2.86 10.91 -2.43
C VAL A 53 3.54 10.18 -1.27
N ASP A 54 3.77 10.85 -0.14
CA ASP A 54 4.36 10.25 1.06
C ASP A 54 3.43 9.20 1.67
N ILE A 55 2.13 9.47 1.69
CA ILE A 55 1.11 8.47 2.08
C ILE A 55 1.20 7.25 1.15
N PHE A 56 1.34 7.44 -0.17
CA PHE A 56 1.52 6.34 -1.10
C PHE A 56 2.81 5.56 -0.86
N PHE A 57 3.93 6.21 -0.59
CA PHE A 57 5.20 5.56 -0.32
C PHE A 57 5.14 4.68 0.93
N VAL A 58 4.67 5.20 2.07
CA VAL A 58 4.50 4.42 3.31
C VAL A 58 3.53 3.26 3.07
N LEU A 59 2.42 3.51 2.39
CA LEU A 59 1.42 2.49 2.10
C LEU A 59 1.96 1.42 1.12
N SER A 60 2.72 1.81 0.10
CA SER A 60 3.36 0.90 -0.85
C SER A 60 4.35 -0.02 -0.13
N GLY A 61 5.22 0.55 0.71
CA GLY A 61 6.13 -0.22 1.57
C GLY A 61 5.40 -1.21 2.48
N PHE A 62 4.32 -0.77 3.13
CA PHE A 62 3.51 -1.62 4.02
C PHE A 62 2.82 -2.77 3.28
N LEU A 63 2.27 -2.53 2.11
CA LEU A 63 1.58 -3.53 1.31
C LEU A 63 2.55 -4.54 0.69
N VAL A 64 3.62 -4.04 0.10
CA VAL A 64 4.66 -4.87 -0.53
C VAL A 64 5.41 -5.67 0.52
N GLY A 65 5.83 -5.00 1.59
CA GLY A 65 6.44 -5.65 2.76
C GLY A 65 5.53 -6.73 3.32
N GLY A 66 4.26 -6.41 3.59
CA GLY A 66 3.29 -7.37 4.12
C GLY A 66 3.05 -8.59 3.24
N LEU A 67 3.10 -8.41 1.89
CA LEU A 67 2.98 -9.53 0.96
C LEU A 67 4.18 -10.48 1.10
N LEU A 68 5.41 -9.96 1.10
CA LEU A 68 6.64 -10.75 1.15
C LEU A 68 6.92 -11.31 2.55
N MET A 69 6.57 -10.58 3.61
CA MET A 69 6.66 -11.11 4.99
C MET A 69 5.70 -12.28 5.21
N LYS A 70 4.49 -12.22 4.69
CA LYS A 70 3.54 -13.35 4.75
C LYS A 70 4.09 -14.59 4.03
N GLU A 71 4.77 -14.41 2.90
CA GLU A 71 5.42 -15.51 2.19
C GLU A 71 6.59 -16.05 3.01
N TRP A 72 7.42 -15.17 3.55
CA TRP A 72 8.56 -15.56 4.40
C TRP A 72 8.11 -16.35 5.64
N VAL A 73 7.08 -15.89 6.36
CA VAL A 73 6.53 -16.61 7.53
C VAL A 73 6.03 -18.01 7.16
N ARG A 74 5.44 -18.17 5.96
CA ARG A 74 4.84 -19.45 5.53
C ARG A 74 5.85 -20.46 5.01
N SER A 75 6.88 -20.01 4.30
CA SER A 75 7.78 -20.89 3.54
C SER A 75 9.26 -20.73 3.90
N SER A 76 9.58 -19.85 4.84
CA SER A 76 10.96 -19.45 5.22
C SER A 76 11.80 -18.95 4.03
N GLN A 77 11.19 -18.77 2.88
CA GLN A 77 11.80 -18.28 1.64
C GLN A 77 10.84 -17.35 0.93
N VAL A 78 11.40 -16.46 0.08
CA VAL A 78 10.63 -15.53 -0.73
C VAL A 78 11.06 -15.68 -2.20
N ASP A 79 10.08 -15.82 -3.08
CA ASP A 79 10.30 -15.82 -4.52
C ASP A 79 10.28 -14.38 -5.06
N SER A 80 11.43 -13.72 -4.92
CA SER A 80 11.61 -12.32 -5.34
C SER A 80 11.38 -12.11 -6.84
N TRP A 81 11.72 -13.12 -7.68
CA TRP A 81 11.50 -13.04 -9.12
C TRP A 81 10.00 -13.06 -9.48
N ARG A 82 9.23 -13.93 -8.82
CA ARG A 82 7.78 -13.95 -8.96
C ARG A 82 7.16 -12.63 -8.47
N PHE A 83 7.65 -12.07 -7.36
CA PHE A 83 7.21 -10.77 -6.87
C PHE A 83 7.43 -9.68 -7.93
N LEU A 84 8.64 -9.56 -8.51
CA LEU A 84 8.95 -8.57 -9.54
C LEU A 84 8.06 -8.74 -10.78
N LYS A 85 7.88 -9.98 -11.28
CA LYS A 85 6.94 -10.25 -12.39
C LYS A 85 5.54 -9.76 -12.08
N ARG A 86 5.02 -10.05 -10.88
CA ARG A 86 3.67 -9.61 -10.48
C ARG A 86 3.55 -8.09 -10.37
N ARG A 87 4.62 -7.38 -9.99
CA ARG A 87 4.67 -5.91 -9.99
C ARG A 87 4.70 -5.35 -11.39
N ALA A 88 5.55 -5.89 -12.26
CA ALA A 88 5.61 -5.51 -13.66
C ALA A 88 4.23 -5.61 -14.33
N PHE A 89 3.51 -6.74 -14.18
CA PHE A 89 2.15 -6.90 -14.70
C PHE A 89 1.12 -5.91 -14.13
N LYS A 90 1.36 -5.36 -12.95
CA LYS A 90 0.47 -4.38 -12.35
C LYS A 90 0.74 -2.95 -12.84
N ILE A 91 2.01 -2.58 -12.99
CA ILE A 91 2.43 -1.19 -13.19
C ILE A 91 2.72 -0.91 -14.67
N TRP A 92 3.57 -1.70 -15.31
CA TRP A 92 4.09 -1.44 -16.64
C TRP A 92 3.04 -1.32 -17.74
N PRO A 93 1.99 -2.15 -17.82
CA PRO A 93 1.02 -2.02 -18.91
C PRO A 93 0.33 -0.66 -18.96
N ALA A 94 -0.13 -0.16 -17.80
CA ALA A 94 -0.79 1.15 -17.74
C ALA A 94 0.24 2.28 -17.93
N TYR A 95 1.44 2.14 -17.35
CA TYR A 95 2.50 3.12 -17.47
C TYR A 95 2.98 3.30 -18.92
N TYR A 96 3.33 2.21 -19.60
CA TYR A 96 3.80 2.30 -21.00
C TYR A 96 2.67 2.64 -21.98
N ALA A 97 1.41 2.26 -21.69
CA ALA A 97 0.27 2.71 -22.46
C ALA A 97 0.09 4.25 -22.34
N PHE A 98 0.27 4.80 -21.13
CA PHE A 98 0.25 6.25 -20.93
C PHE A 98 1.37 6.95 -21.74
N LEU A 99 2.62 6.47 -21.65
CA LEU A 99 3.73 7.02 -22.42
C LEU A 99 3.48 6.95 -23.93
N LEU A 100 2.90 5.85 -24.41
CA LEU A 100 2.54 5.68 -25.82
C LEU A 100 1.47 6.69 -26.25
N VAL A 101 0.45 6.92 -25.43
CA VAL A 101 -0.60 7.93 -25.72
C VAL A 101 0.01 9.35 -25.75
N VAL A 102 0.87 9.70 -24.78
CA VAL A 102 1.56 11.00 -24.78
C VAL A 102 2.42 11.18 -26.03
N LEU A 103 3.09 10.11 -26.49
CA LEU A 103 3.92 10.10 -27.68
C LEU A 103 3.08 10.27 -28.96
N ILE A 104 2.03 9.46 -29.16
CA ILE A 104 1.16 9.48 -30.34
C ILE A 104 0.36 10.79 -30.45
N ALA A 105 -0.15 11.26 -29.32
CA ALA A 105 -0.89 12.52 -29.27
C ALA A 105 -0.02 13.78 -29.40
N HIS A 106 1.30 13.62 -29.53
CA HIS A 106 2.28 14.72 -29.60
C HIS A 106 2.10 15.78 -28.51
N VAL A 107 1.66 15.35 -27.32
CA VAL A 107 1.41 16.24 -26.17
C VAL A 107 2.69 16.93 -25.72
N ARG A 108 3.82 16.22 -25.78
CA ARG A 108 5.16 16.69 -25.41
C ARG A 108 6.17 16.21 -26.46
N PRO A 109 7.28 16.96 -26.69
CA PRO A 109 8.37 16.49 -27.54
C PRO A 109 8.97 15.18 -27.01
N MET A 110 9.15 14.18 -27.85
CA MET A 110 9.68 12.86 -27.47
C MET A 110 10.98 12.95 -26.64
N LYS A 111 11.91 13.78 -27.06
CA LYS A 111 13.21 13.96 -26.37
C LYS A 111 13.08 14.46 -24.94
N SER A 112 11.98 15.15 -24.60
CA SER A 112 11.77 15.76 -23.28
C SER A 112 11.25 14.80 -22.22
N PHE A 113 10.81 13.58 -22.59
CA PHE A 113 10.23 12.65 -21.61
C PHE A 113 10.49 11.17 -21.91
N PHE A 114 10.56 10.76 -23.18
CA PHE A 114 10.40 9.33 -23.53
C PHE A 114 11.51 8.46 -22.92
N TRP A 115 12.76 8.75 -23.16
CA TRP A 115 13.86 7.90 -22.70
C TRP A 115 14.03 7.90 -21.18
N GLN A 116 13.84 9.08 -20.56
CA GLN A 116 13.90 9.21 -19.11
C GLN A 116 12.86 8.33 -18.43
N ASN A 117 11.61 8.38 -18.93
CA ASN A 117 10.50 7.61 -18.40
C ASN A 117 10.55 6.14 -18.83
N PHE A 118 11.01 5.85 -20.04
CA PHE A 118 11.13 4.46 -20.52
C PHE A 118 12.08 3.63 -19.65
N PHE A 119 13.20 4.22 -19.21
CA PHE A 119 14.18 3.57 -18.34
C PHE A 119 13.94 3.81 -16.85
N ASN A 120 12.84 4.46 -16.47
CA ASN A 120 12.52 4.82 -15.08
C ASN A 120 13.62 5.62 -14.36
N VAL A 121 14.31 6.53 -15.08
CA VAL A 121 15.36 7.41 -14.52
C VAL A 121 14.93 8.88 -14.46
N GLN A 122 13.65 9.17 -14.70
CA GLN A 122 13.07 10.52 -14.75
C GLN A 122 13.13 11.25 -13.40
N ASN A 123 13.43 10.57 -12.32
CA ASN A 123 13.65 11.16 -11.01
C ASN A 123 15.11 11.64 -10.78
N TYR A 124 16.03 11.31 -11.70
CA TYR A 124 17.41 11.78 -11.74
C TYR A 124 17.71 12.64 -12.97
N VAL A 125 16.98 12.41 -14.05
CA VAL A 125 17.14 13.13 -15.31
C VAL A 125 15.86 13.90 -15.59
N HIS A 126 15.98 15.20 -15.88
CA HIS A 126 14.83 16.08 -16.13
C HIS A 126 13.88 15.51 -17.17
N THR A 127 12.57 15.52 -16.85
CA THR A 127 11.48 15.10 -17.73
C THR A 127 10.37 16.14 -17.77
N SER A 128 9.68 16.25 -18.91
CA SER A 128 8.47 17.08 -19.01
C SER A 128 7.22 16.42 -18.41
N LEU A 129 7.33 15.15 -17.98
CA LEU A 129 6.29 14.44 -17.23
C LEU A 129 6.68 14.37 -15.75
N THR A 130 6.84 15.54 -15.13
CA THR A 130 7.39 15.66 -13.76
C THR A 130 6.69 14.80 -12.74
N HIS A 131 5.35 14.68 -12.77
CA HIS A 131 4.55 13.89 -11.83
C HIS A 131 4.94 12.39 -11.78
N THR A 132 5.63 11.87 -12.81
CA THR A 132 6.02 10.44 -12.86
C THR A 132 7.28 10.12 -12.04
N TRP A 133 7.92 11.11 -11.42
CA TRP A 133 9.14 10.90 -10.62
C TRP A 133 8.97 9.86 -9.51
N SER A 134 7.83 9.89 -8.82
CA SER A 134 7.55 8.98 -7.70
C SER A 134 7.40 7.52 -8.14
N LEU A 135 6.95 7.29 -9.38
CA LEU A 135 6.88 5.94 -9.95
C LEU A 135 8.28 5.36 -10.18
N ALA A 136 9.26 6.19 -10.58
CA ALA A 136 10.66 5.75 -10.68
C ALA A 136 11.23 5.40 -9.29
N VAL A 137 10.94 6.18 -8.26
CA VAL A 137 11.34 5.86 -6.87
C VAL A 137 10.77 4.51 -6.45
N GLU A 138 9.49 4.24 -6.74
CA GLU A 138 8.87 2.94 -6.44
C GLU A 138 9.50 1.79 -7.22
N GLU A 139 9.79 1.94 -8.52
CA GLU A 139 10.43 0.88 -9.31
C GLU A 139 11.85 0.56 -8.79
N HIS A 140 12.66 1.57 -8.47
CA HIS A 140 13.96 1.37 -7.84
C HIS A 140 13.83 0.65 -6.49
N PHE A 141 12.83 1.05 -5.69
CA PHE A 141 12.54 0.39 -4.42
C PHE A 141 12.16 -1.08 -4.63
N TYR A 142 11.29 -1.42 -5.58
CA TYR A 142 10.88 -2.82 -5.81
C TYR A 142 12.06 -3.70 -6.19
N LEU A 143 12.97 -3.20 -7.03
CA LEU A 143 14.20 -3.92 -7.39
C LEU A 143 15.13 -4.10 -6.18
N GLY A 144 15.44 -3.03 -5.48
CA GLY A 144 16.33 -3.06 -4.30
C GLY A 144 15.76 -3.91 -3.17
N PHE A 145 14.45 -3.79 -2.91
CA PHE A 145 13.78 -4.56 -1.87
C PHE A 145 13.69 -6.05 -2.20
N ALA A 146 13.44 -6.41 -3.47
CA ALA A 146 13.45 -7.79 -3.92
C ALA A 146 14.82 -8.44 -3.73
N LEU A 147 15.91 -7.73 -4.02
CA LEU A 147 17.28 -8.19 -3.78
C LEU A 147 17.57 -8.32 -2.28
N LEU A 148 17.19 -7.33 -1.48
CA LEU A 148 17.39 -7.34 -0.02
C LEU A 148 16.73 -8.56 0.61
N ILE A 149 15.44 -8.80 0.33
CA ILE A 149 14.70 -9.90 0.95
C ILE A 149 15.14 -11.25 0.41
N ALA A 150 15.55 -11.35 -0.86
CA ALA A 150 16.14 -12.57 -1.42
C ALA A 150 17.43 -12.94 -0.68
N LEU A 151 18.31 -11.97 -0.42
CA LEU A 151 19.54 -12.18 0.34
C LEU A 151 19.22 -12.63 1.77
N TRP A 152 18.27 -11.97 2.44
CA TRP A 152 17.89 -12.29 3.82
C TRP A 152 17.36 -13.71 3.97
N THR A 153 16.45 -14.10 3.09
CA THR A 153 15.83 -15.43 3.15
C THR A 153 16.78 -16.53 2.67
N ALA A 154 17.65 -16.26 1.68
CA ALA A 154 18.68 -17.20 1.24
C ALA A 154 19.74 -17.48 2.32
N ARG A 155 20.09 -16.47 3.12
CA ARG A 155 21.03 -16.58 4.26
C ARG A 155 20.38 -17.05 5.54
N GLN A 156 19.06 -17.28 5.55
CA GLN A 156 18.29 -17.67 6.74
C GLN A 156 18.52 -16.74 7.93
N TRP A 157 18.71 -15.44 7.68
CA TRP A 157 18.93 -14.45 8.73
C TRP A 157 17.66 -14.17 9.52
N ARG A 158 17.83 -13.77 10.77
CA ARG A 158 16.71 -13.54 11.70
C ARG A 158 15.83 -12.36 11.26
N PRO A 159 14.49 -12.42 11.48
CA PRO A 159 13.60 -11.29 11.21
C PRO A 159 13.98 -10.01 11.99
N SER A 160 14.57 -10.16 13.20
CA SER A 160 15.04 -9.01 13.99
C SER A 160 16.17 -8.25 13.28
N SER A 161 17.14 -8.96 12.69
CA SER A 161 18.22 -8.32 11.94
C SER A 161 17.70 -7.65 10.68
N PHE A 162 16.64 -8.20 10.04
CA PHE A 162 15.95 -7.55 8.93
C PHE A 162 15.32 -6.21 9.36
N LEU A 163 14.62 -6.20 10.52
CA LEU A 163 14.04 -4.96 11.05
C LEU A 163 15.12 -3.92 11.36
N VAL A 164 16.22 -4.33 11.98
CA VAL A 164 17.38 -3.45 12.24
C VAL A 164 17.91 -2.86 10.93
N THR A 165 18.03 -3.68 9.88
CA THR A 165 18.47 -3.18 8.56
C THR A 165 17.49 -2.18 7.97
N CYS A 166 16.17 -2.39 8.09
CA CYS A 166 15.19 -1.39 7.68
C CYS A 166 15.40 -0.06 8.41
N LEU A 167 15.60 -0.09 9.73
CA LEU A 167 15.83 1.11 10.54
C LEU A 167 17.16 1.79 10.19
N LEU A 168 18.21 1.01 9.91
CA LEU A 168 19.51 1.56 9.44
C LEU A 168 19.37 2.24 8.07
N VAL A 169 18.64 1.64 7.12
CA VAL A 169 18.39 2.27 5.82
C VAL A 169 17.61 3.57 5.99
N ILE A 170 16.58 3.59 6.84
CA ILE A 170 15.82 4.81 7.16
C ILE A 170 16.77 5.90 7.70
N ALA A 171 17.59 5.56 8.70
CA ALA A 171 18.54 6.51 9.29
C ALA A 171 19.58 7.02 8.26
N LEU A 172 20.13 6.14 7.42
CA LEU A 172 21.08 6.50 6.37
C LEU A 172 20.46 7.45 5.34
N VAL A 173 19.21 7.21 4.93
CA VAL A 173 18.48 8.11 4.01
C VAL A 173 18.29 9.48 4.64
N GLN A 174 17.90 9.55 5.92
CA GLN A 174 17.70 10.82 6.63
C GLN A 174 19.02 11.60 6.79
N VAL A 175 20.10 10.92 7.15
CA VAL A 175 21.43 11.55 7.21
C VAL A 175 21.88 12.00 5.84
N GLY A 176 21.73 11.15 4.81
CA GLY A 176 22.05 11.50 3.43
C GLY A 176 21.27 12.72 2.93
N ARG A 177 19.98 12.81 3.26
CA ARG A 177 19.12 13.96 2.97
C ARG A 177 19.63 15.22 3.64
N ALA A 178 19.98 15.16 4.93
CA ALA A 178 20.55 16.29 5.65
C ALA A 178 21.87 16.76 5.02
N VAL A 179 22.74 15.82 4.64
CA VAL A 179 24.02 16.13 3.95
C VAL A 179 23.76 16.79 2.59
N CYS A 180 22.82 16.28 1.78
CA CYS A 180 22.46 16.90 0.50
C CYS A 180 22.01 18.34 0.68
N ILE A 181 21.14 18.64 1.65
CA ILE A 181 20.66 20.01 1.93
C ILE A 181 21.79 20.91 2.38
N LEU A 182 22.69 20.46 3.25
CA LEU A 182 23.85 21.23 3.70
C LEU A 182 24.78 21.62 2.54
N HIS A 183 24.79 20.85 1.45
CA HIS A 183 25.57 21.14 0.24
C HIS A 183 24.74 21.83 -0.86
N GLY A 184 23.51 22.24 -0.59
CA GLY A 184 22.63 22.92 -1.54
C GLY A 184 22.04 22.03 -2.63
N TYR A 185 22.02 20.70 -2.44
CA TYR A 185 21.41 19.78 -3.39
C TYR A 185 19.91 19.59 -3.09
N GLY A 186 19.10 19.51 -4.15
CA GLY A 186 17.70 19.17 -4.05
C GLY A 186 17.49 17.75 -3.49
N VAL A 187 16.40 17.52 -2.74
CA VAL A 187 16.16 16.24 -2.04
C VAL A 187 14.80 15.64 -2.33
N TYR A 188 13.92 16.33 -3.05
CA TYR A 188 12.53 15.95 -3.15
C TYR A 188 12.27 14.77 -4.10
N TYR A 189 12.97 14.70 -5.22
CA TYR A 189 12.69 13.76 -6.30
C TYR A 189 13.52 12.48 -6.28
N TYR A 190 14.65 12.45 -5.58
CA TYR A 190 15.67 11.41 -5.73
C TYR A 190 15.39 10.18 -4.87
N THR A 191 15.61 8.99 -5.44
CA THR A 191 15.38 7.73 -4.73
C THR A 191 16.17 7.65 -3.42
N HIS A 192 17.45 8.02 -3.43
CA HIS A 192 18.32 7.95 -2.25
C HIS A 192 17.95 8.90 -1.11
N THR A 193 17.05 9.86 -1.35
CA THR A 193 16.54 10.80 -0.34
C THR A 193 15.07 10.53 0.05
N ARG A 194 14.42 9.51 -0.58
CA ARG A 194 12.97 9.24 -0.42
C ARG A 194 12.66 7.79 -0.05
N LEU A 195 13.66 6.90 0.02
CA LEU A 195 13.46 5.49 0.36
C LEU A 195 12.99 5.27 1.79
N ASP A 196 13.20 6.21 2.70
CA ASP A 196 12.82 6.09 4.11
C ASP A 196 11.30 5.92 4.30
N ALA A 197 10.47 6.65 3.58
CA ALA A 197 9.01 6.48 3.63
C ALA A 197 8.58 5.04 3.27
N LEU A 198 9.13 4.50 2.17
CA LEU A 198 8.87 3.12 1.72
C LEU A 198 9.39 2.10 2.74
N MET A 199 10.62 2.28 3.24
CA MET A 199 11.22 1.40 4.23
C MET A 199 10.53 1.45 5.59
N LEU A 200 9.96 2.61 5.97
CA LEU A 200 9.13 2.75 7.16
C LEU A 200 7.86 1.89 7.03
N GLY A 201 7.21 1.90 5.87
CA GLY A 201 6.10 1.00 5.56
C GLY A 201 6.50 -0.48 5.65
N VAL A 202 7.66 -0.86 5.11
CA VAL A 202 8.21 -2.23 5.21
C VAL A 202 8.47 -2.62 6.66
N ALA A 203 9.07 -1.73 7.46
CA ALA A 203 9.33 -1.98 8.88
C ALA A 203 8.03 -2.24 9.65
N LEU A 204 6.99 -1.44 9.42
CA LEU A 204 5.67 -1.67 10.02
C LEU A 204 5.05 -3.01 9.58
N ALA A 205 5.22 -3.39 8.31
CA ALA A 205 4.77 -4.69 7.81
C ALA A 205 5.54 -5.87 8.44
N ALA A 206 6.84 -5.72 8.66
CA ALA A 206 7.66 -6.69 9.35
C ALA A 206 7.22 -6.85 10.82
N VAL A 207 7.04 -5.74 11.55
CA VAL A 207 6.53 -5.77 12.93
C VAL A 207 5.16 -6.45 12.98
N ARG A 208 4.24 -6.12 12.07
CA ARG A 208 2.91 -6.74 11.98
C ARG A 208 3.00 -8.26 11.76
N SER A 209 3.95 -8.72 10.96
CA SER A 209 4.02 -10.12 10.53
C SER A 209 4.77 -11.01 11.50
N PHE A 210 5.84 -10.50 12.13
CA PHE A 210 6.70 -11.27 13.02
C PHE A 210 6.42 -11.01 14.52
N TRP A 211 5.87 -9.84 14.86
CA TRP A 211 5.56 -9.43 16.24
C TRP A 211 4.16 -8.79 16.32
N PRO A 212 3.08 -9.55 16.08
CA PRO A 212 1.71 -9.01 16.01
C PRO A 212 1.27 -8.32 17.30
N ASP A 213 1.73 -8.81 18.47
CA ASP A 213 1.41 -8.19 19.76
C ASP A 213 2.08 -6.82 19.92
N ALA A 214 3.33 -6.68 19.46
CA ALA A 214 4.03 -5.40 19.45
C ALA A 214 3.34 -4.42 18.47
N PHE A 215 2.92 -4.90 17.30
CA PHE A 215 2.15 -4.08 16.37
C PHE A 215 0.84 -3.58 17.00
N ALA A 216 0.09 -4.47 17.65
CA ALA A 216 -1.14 -4.11 18.36
C ALA A 216 -0.87 -3.16 19.54
N ALA A 217 0.25 -3.31 20.26
CA ALA A 217 0.65 -2.40 21.32
C ALA A 217 0.95 -1.00 20.78
N ILE A 218 1.66 -0.88 19.67
CA ILE A 218 1.89 0.42 18.99
C ILE A 218 0.56 1.06 18.59
N GLN A 219 -0.38 0.32 17.99
CA GLN A 219 -1.70 0.84 17.61
C GLN A 219 -2.55 1.30 18.80
N ARG A 220 -2.34 0.74 19.99
CA ARG A 220 -3.02 1.17 21.23
C ARG A 220 -2.54 2.52 21.72
N GLN A 221 -1.32 2.95 21.40
CA GLN A 221 -0.75 4.23 21.79
C GLN A 221 -1.34 5.41 20.96
N ARG A 222 -2.66 5.52 20.95
CA ARG A 222 -3.39 6.46 20.08
C ARG A 222 -2.98 7.91 20.29
N LEU A 223 -2.81 8.32 21.56
CA LEU A 223 -2.40 9.69 21.88
C LEU A 223 -1.04 10.01 21.24
N LEU A 224 -0.06 9.10 21.36
CA LEU A 224 1.25 9.27 20.74
C LEU A 224 1.12 9.35 19.21
N LEU A 225 0.32 8.48 18.58
CA LEU A 225 0.11 8.52 17.13
C LEU A 225 -0.55 9.83 16.68
N TYR A 226 -1.55 10.33 17.42
CA TYR A 226 -2.15 11.66 17.15
C TYR A 226 -1.14 12.79 17.32
N LEU A 227 -0.28 12.73 18.35
CA LEU A 227 0.79 13.73 18.55
C LEU A 227 1.80 13.71 17.39
N ILE A 228 2.18 12.53 16.88
CA ILE A 228 3.07 12.43 15.73
C ILE A 228 2.42 13.04 14.48
N VAL A 229 1.12 12.75 14.24
CA VAL A 229 0.39 13.37 13.11
C VAL A 229 0.31 14.89 13.30
N ALA A 230 -0.04 15.34 14.50
CA ALA A 230 -0.13 16.77 14.81
C ALA A 230 1.21 17.50 14.64
N LEU A 231 2.32 16.85 15.02
CA LEU A 231 3.66 17.37 14.83
C LEU A 231 4.02 17.48 13.32
N GLY A 232 3.67 16.48 12.51
CA GLY A 232 3.84 16.57 11.06
C GLY A 232 3.04 17.70 10.43
N VAL A 233 1.76 17.85 10.83
CA VAL A 233 0.91 18.96 10.37
C VAL A 233 1.45 20.32 10.84
N TRP A 234 1.93 20.40 12.08
CA TRP A 234 2.55 21.62 12.60
C TRP A 234 3.82 21.97 11.81
N ARG A 235 4.67 20.99 11.49
CA ARG A 235 5.86 21.24 10.66
C ARG A 235 5.48 21.71 9.25
N LEU A 236 4.46 21.12 8.62
CA LEU A 236 3.93 21.62 7.34
C LEU A 236 3.49 23.10 7.46
N TYR A 237 2.83 23.47 8.57
CA TYR A 237 2.39 24.83 8.78
C TYR A 237 3.55 25.81 9.00
N VAL A 238 4.57 25.41 9.75
CA VAL A 238 5.76 26.25 10.03
C VAL A 238 6.58 26.44 8.77
N ASP A 239 6.80 25.35 8.00
CA ASP A 239 7.59 25.39 6.77
C ASP A 239 6.69 25.65 5.53
N ARG A 240 5.56 26.32 5.69
CA ARG A 240 4.56 26.54 4.63
C ARG A 240 5.10 27.30 3.41
N ASP A 241 6.14 28.12 3.63
CA ASP A 241 6.79 28.89 2.59
C ASP A 241 7.96 28.10 1.93
N ALA A 242 8.35 26.97 2.57
CA ALA A 242 9.26 25.99 1.99
C ALA A 242 8.48 25.07 1.04
N TYR A 243 8.04 25.64 -0.06
CA TYR A 243 7.43 24.89 -1.15
C TYR A 243 8.46 23.88 -1.70
N PRO A 244 8.04 22.64 -2.05
CA PRO A 244 8.94 21.68 -2.68
C PRO A 244 9.26 22.08 -4.13
N GLU A 245 9.46 23.34 -4.39
CA GLU A 245 10.18 23.76 -5.59
C GLU A 245 11.63 23.34 -5.37
N VAL A 246 11.92 22.26 -5.97
CA VAL A 246 13.13 21.63 -6.44
C VAL A 246 14.43 21.86 -5.62
N ASP A 247 14.69 23.04 -5.09
CA ASP A 247 15.98 23.41 -4.52
C ASP A 247 15.93 24.14 -3.16
N SER A 248 14.75 24.39 -2.61
CA SER A 248 14.61 25.25 -1.43
C SER A 248 13.90 24.60 -0.24
N LEU A 249 14.06 23.29 -0.03
CA LEU A 249 13.64 22.72 1.25
C LEU A 249 14.55 23.30 2.35
N THR A 250 14.07 24.38 2.94
CA THR A 250 14.76 25.11 4.01
C THR A 250 14.92 24.28 5.29
N SER A 251 14.17 23.16 5.39
CA SER A 251 14.24 22.28 6.54
C SER A 251 14.54 20.82 6.14
N PRO A 252 15.72 20.28 6.51
CA PRO A 252 16.09 18.90 6.24
C PRO A 252 15.13 17.88 6.90
N TYR A 253 14.38 18.34 7.89
CA TYR A 253 13.52 17.48 8.71
C TYR A 253 12.06 17.44 8.25
N LEU A 254 11.60 18.37 7.38
CA LEU A 254 10.20 18.45 6.97
C LEU A 254 9.71 17.13 6.40
N ILE A 255 10.40 16.58 5.43
CA ILE A 255 10.04 15.28 4.80
C ILE A 255 10.02 14.16 5.86
N THR A 256 11.00 14.14 6.76
CA THR A 256 11.07 13.17 7.86
C THR A 256 9.84 13.22 8.75
N PHE A 257 9.44 14.42 9.21
CA PHE A 257 8.24 14.57 10.03
C PHE A 257 6.97 14.14 9.29
N VAL A 258 6.87 14.45 8.00
CA VAL A 258 5.75 14.06 7.14
C VAL A 258 5.71 12.53 6.99
N ASP A 259 6.82 11.87 6.73
CA ASP A 259 6.89 10.41 6.57
C ASP A 259 6.44 9.68 7.85
N TYR A 260 6.91 10.12 9.04
CA TYR A 260 6.46 9.57 10.31
C TYR A 260 4.99 9.87 10.59
N ALA A 261 4.49 11.05 10.23
CA ALA A 261 3.08 11.39 10.34
C ALA A 261 2.22 10.51 9.42
N CYS A 262 2.65 10.23 8.19
CA CYS A 262 1.99 9.30 7.28
C CYS A 262 1.97 7.87 7.82
N ALA A 263 3.05 7.42 8.46
CA ALA A 263 3.10 6.11 9.11
C ALA A 263 2.17 6.02 10.32
N ALA A 264 2.12 7.06 11.16
CA ALA A 264 1.18 7.15 12.28
C ALA A 264 -0.28 7.21 11.79
N PHE A 265 -0.55 7.95 10.72
CA PHE A 265 -1.86 8.01 10.07
C PHE A 265 -2.31 6.64 9.55
N LEU A 266 -1.42 5.88 8.90
CA LEU A 266 -1.69 4.52 8.48
C LEU A 266 -2.04 3.63 9.69
N LEU A 267 -1.27 3.68 10.78
CA LEU A 267 -1.51 2.91 12.01
C LEU A 267 -2.85 3.26 12.68
N LEU A 268 -3.25 4.53 12.67
CA LEU A 268 -4.52 5.00 13.23
C LEU A 268 -5.72 4.46 12.44
N LEU A 269 -5.63 4.44 11.12
CA LEU A 269 -6.72 4.04 10.22
C LEU A 269 -6.78 2.55 9.94
N TYR A 270 -5.65 1.85 10.02
CA TYR A 270 -5.58 0.42 9.71
C TYR A 270 -6.21 -0.41 10.85
N ARG A 271 -7.51 -0.69 10.70
CA ARG A 271 -8.32 -1.49 11.64
C ARG A 271 -9.25 -2.43 10.88
N PRO A 272 -8.75 -3.58 10.46
CA PRO A 272 -9.52 -4.53 9.67
C PRO A 272 -10.80 -4.98 10.38
N GLY A 273 -11.92 -4.95 9.66
CA GLY A 273 -13.21 -5.48 10.14
C GLY A 273 -14.14 -4.45 10.77
N GLY A 274 -13.83 -3.17 10.74
CA GLY A 274 -14.72 -2.09 11.16
C GLY A 274 -15.96 -1.95 10.27
N LYS A 275 -17.04 -1.34 10.81
CA LYS A 275 -18.17 -0.86 10.01
C LYS A 275 -17.83 0.54 9.50
N HIS A 276 -18.04 0.79 8.21
CA HIS A 276 -17.69 2.07 7.59
C HIS A 276 -18.93 2.75 6.99
N GLY A 277 -18.98 4.08 7.11
CA GLY A 277 -20.05 4.89 6.53
C GLY A 277 -19.94 5.02 4.99
N ARG A 278 -20.96 5.63 4.38
CA ARG A 278 -21.04 5.79 2.91
C ARG A 278 -19.86 6.62 2.35
N LEU A 279 -19.52 7.74 2.99
CA LEU A 279 -18.41 8.60 2.56
C LEU A 279 -17.07 7.86 2.60
N TYR A 280 -16.81 7.11 3.66
CA TYR A 280 -15.62 6.27 3.78
C TYR A 280 -15.53 5.27 2.62
N THR A 281 -16.65 4.58 2.33
CA THR A 281 -16.73 3.61 1.23
C THR A 281 -16.50 4.28 -0.14
N LEU A 282 -17.04 5.48 -0.36
CA LEU A 282 -16.83 6.24 -1.59
C LEU A 282 -15.35 6.59 -1.79
N VAL A 283 -14.71 7.12 -0.75
CA VAL A 283 -13.27 7.44 -0.80
C VAL A 283 -12.43 6.17 -1.03
N ALA A 284 -12.78 5.07 -0.38
CA ALA A 284 -12.12 3.78 -0.61
C ALA A 284 -12.30 3.29 -2.06
N GLN A 285 -13.48 3.50 -2.66
CA GLN A 285 -13.71 3.18 -4.08
C GLN A 285 -12.82 4.00 -5.01
N ILE A 286 -12.64 5.30 -4.75
CA ILE A 286 -11.68 6.14 -5.49
C ILE A 286 -10.26 5.57 -5.33
N GLY A 287 -9.89 5.18 -4.12
CA GLY A 287 -8.59 4.59 -3.81
C GLY A 287 -8.27 3.31 -4.59
N VAL A 288 -9.30 2.54 -4.96
CA VAL A 288 -9.16 1.36 -5.85
C VAL A 288 -8.51 1.71 -7.18
N PHE A 289 -8.85 2.88 -7.71
CA PHE A 289 -8.44 3.38 -9.02
C PHE A 289 -7.29 4.39 -8.91
N SER A 290 -6.71 4.56 -7.72
CA SER A 290 -5.73 5.60 -7.43
C SER A 290 -4.53 5.61 -8.39
N TYR A 291 -4.05 4.43 -8.82
CA TYR A 291 -2.94 4.34 -9.75
C TYR A 291 -3.29 4.91 -11.15
N GLY A 292 -4.43 4.51 -11.71
CA GLY A 292 -4.89 5.07 -12.98
C GLY A 292 -5.17 6.57 -12.89
N ILE A 293 -5.82 7.02 -11.79
CA ILE A 293 -6.08 8.44 -11.57
C ILE A 293 -4.75 9.21 -11.47
N TYR A 294 -3.78 8.71 -10.69
CA TYR A 294 -2.46 9.32 -10.55
C TYR A 294 -1.71 9.44 -11.89
N LEU A 295 -1.79 8.42 -12.72
CA LEU A 295 -1.08 8.41 -14.00
C LEU A 295 -1.68 9.39 -15.01
N TRP A 296 -3.01 9.48 -15.06
CA TRP A 296 -3.72 10.21 -16.10
C TRP A 296 -4.17 11.63 -15.72
N HIS A 297 -4.07 12.03 -14.44
CA HIS A 297 -4.66 13.31 -13.99
C HIS A 297 -4.11 14.55 -14.73
N VAL A 298 -2.82 14.58 -15.05
CA VAL A 298 -2.25 15.72 -15.80
C VAL A 298 -2.75 15.82 -17.25
N SER A 299 -3.34 14.76 -17.79
CA SER A 299 -3.85 14.75 -19.17
C SER A 299 -5.08 15.59 -19.36
N VAL A 300 -5.79 15.93 -18.27
CA VAL A 300 -7.01 16.74 -18.34
C VAL A 300 -6.76 18.24 -18.30
N GLU A 301 -5.56 18.71 -17.98
CA GLU A 301 -5.23 20.15 -17.87
C GLU A 301 -5.59 20.90 -19.15
N ARG A 302 -5.09 20.46 -20.31
CA ARG A 302 -5.36 21.11 -21.60
C ARG A 302 -6.84 21.09 -22.00
N PRO A 303 -7.59 19.95 -21.91
CA PRO A 303 -9.03 19.95 -22.11
C PRO A 303 -9.77 20.91 -21.17
N VAL A 304 -9.39 20.97 -19.90
CA VAL A 304 -9.99 21.89 -18.92
C VAL A 304 -9.76 23.34 -19.35
N ASP A 305 -8.53 23.73 -19.64
CA ASP A 305 -8.18 25.08 -20.10
C ASP A 305 -8.97 25.46 -21.37
N TRP A 306 -9.11 24.52 -22.29
CA TRP A 306 -9.87 24.74 -23.53
C TRP A 306 -11.35 24.98 -23.26
N ILE A 307 -11.97 24.25 -22.32
CA ILE A 307 -13.38 24.41 -21.94
C ILE A 307 -13.56 25.71 -21.16
N VAL A 308 -12.73 25.97 -20.14
CA VAL A 308 -12.84 27.15 -19.27
C VAL A 308 -12.77 28.44 -20.09
N LYS A 309 -11.90 28.53 -21.11
CA LYS A 309 -11.83 29.69 -22.02
C LYS A 309 -13.09 29.94 -22.82
N ARG A 310 -14.04 28.99 -22.91
CA ARG A 310 -15.31 29.08 -23.65
C ARG A 310 -16.54 29.24 -22.77
N VAL A 311 -16.37 29.05 -21.47
CA VAL A 311 -17.43 29.23 -20.49
C VAL A 311 -17.57 30.73 -20.18
N PRO A 312 -18.81 31.26 -19.99
CA PRO A 312 -19.00 32.63 -19.55
C PRO A 312 -18.20 32.94 -18.26
N HIS A 313 -17.64 34.15 -18.16
CA HIS A 313 -16.72 34.55 -17.09
C HIS A 313 -17.31 34.31 -15.68
N SER A 314 -18.64 34.47 -15.53
CA SER A 314 -19.35 34.19 -14.26
C SER A 314 -19.26 32.74 -13.78
N TYR A 315 -19.01 31.78 -14.67
CA TYR A 315 -18.88 30.35 -14.33
C TYR A 315 -17.44 29.82 -14.46
N ALA A 316 -16.54 30.64 -15.01
CA ALA A 316 -15.16 30.21 -15.30
C ALA A 316 -14.41 29.73 -14.04
N ALA A 317 -14.58 30.44 -12.91
CA ALA A 317 -13.96 30.08 -11.64
C ALA A 317 -14.48 28.73 -11.09
N VAL A 318 -15.79 28.48 -11.17
CA VAL A 318 -16.37 27.19 -10.74
C VAL A 318 -15.95 26.08 -11.68
N ALA A 319 -15.93 26.34 -12.99
CA ALA A 319 -15.52 25.37 -13.99
C ALA A 319 -14.02 24.99 -13.83
N SER A 320 -13.13 25.96 -13.65
CA SER A 320 -11.70 25.71 -13.42
C SER A 320 -11.43 24.90 -12.16
N THR A 321 -12.28 25.01 -11.14
CA THR A 321 -12.14 24.26 -9.88
C THR A 321 -12.69 22.83 -9.98
N LEU A 322 -13.88 22.65 -10.51
CA LEU A 322 -14.58 21.35 -10.44
C LEU A 322 -14.28 20.44 -11.63
N LEU A 323 -14.06 21.01 -12.81
CA LEU A 323 -13.90 20.25 -14.05
C LEU A 323 -12.67 19.34 -14.06
N PRO A 324 -11.49 19.75 -13.50
CA PRO A 324 -10.34 18.86 -13.41
C PRO A 324 -10.65 17.56 -12.69
N TYR A 325 -11.33 17.62 -11.54
CA TYR A 325 -11.73 16.43 -10.77
C TYR A 325 -12.80 15.60 -11.51
N ALA A 326 -13.78 16.28 -12.11
CA ALA A 326 -14.85 15.65 -12.87
C ALA A 326 -14.35 14.89 -14.11
N LEU A 327 -13.21 15.28 -14.67
CA LEU A 327 -12.59 14.62 -15.82
C LEU A 327 -11.51 13.60 -15.40
N ALA A 328 -10.64 13.95 -14.45
CA ALA A 328 -9.51 13.08 -14.07
C ALA A 328 -9.95 11.78 -13.39
N ILE A 329 -10.92 11.84 -12.48
CA ILE A 329 -11.38 10.65 -11.77
C ILE A 329 -12.01 9.63 -12.74
N PRO A 330 -13.01 9.99 -13.59
CA PRO A 330 -13.56 9.05 -14.56
C PRO A 330 -12.52 8.57 -15.58
N LEU A 331 -11.60 9.43 -16.04
CA LEU A 331 -10.53 9.05 -16.98
C LEU A 331 -9.62 7.98 -16.35
N GLY A 332 -9.18 8.17 -15.11
CA GLY A 332 -8.37 7.19 -14.39
C GLY A 332 -9.10 5.87 -14.14
N VAL A 333 -10.39 5.93 -13.78
CA VAL A 333 -11.25 4.73 -13.64
C VAL A 333 -11.37 3.99 -14.97
N PHE A 334 -11.61 4.70 -16.06
CA PHE A 334 -11.72 4.14 -17.41
C PHE A 334 -10.40 3.46 -17.83
N ALA A 335 -9.28 4.15 -17.69
CA ALA A 335 -7.95 3.62 -18.01
C ALA A 335 -7.63 2.37 -17.18
N THR A 336 -7.94 2.35 -15.88
CA THR A 336 -7.75 1.17 -15.02
C THR A 336 -8.58 -0.02 -15.51
N LYS A 337 -9.85 0.20 -15.85
CA LYS A 337 -10.75 -0.88 -16.31
C LYS A 337 -10.32 -1.49 -17.63
N ILE A 338 -9.85 -0.65 -18.56
CA ILE A 338 -9.50 -1.10 -19.92
C ILE A 338 -8.07 -1.65 -19.99
N ILE A 339 -7.13 -1.06 -19.26
CA ILE A 339 -5.73 -1.44 -19.37
C ILE A 339 -5.31 -2.32 -18.18
N GLU A 340 -5.42 -1.80 -16.93
CA GLU A 340 -4.86 -2.48 -15.76
C GLU A 340 -5.59 -3.82 -15.48
N PHE A 341 -6.90 -3.85 -15.43
CA PHE A 341 -7.66 -5.05 -15.06
C PHE A 341 -7.47 -6.25 -16.01
N PRO A 342 -7.42 -6.09 -17.34
CA PRO A 342 -7.08 -7.20 -18.21
C PRO A 342 -5.70 -7.80 -17.94
N PHE A 343 -4.68 -6.96 -17.72
CA PHE A 343 -3.34 -7.43 -17.39
C PHE A 343 -3.25 -8.06 -15.99
N LEU A 344 -4.05 -7.59 -15.03
CA LEU A 344 -4.15 -8.25 -13.72
C LEU A 344 -4.78 -9.65 -13.85
N ARG A 345 -5.78 -9.83 -14.69
CA ARG A 345 -6.35 -11.16 -15.00
C ARG A 345 -5.34 -12.08 -15.69
N LEU A 346 -4.58 -11.56 -16.64
CA LEU A 346 -3.49 -12.27 -17.29
C LEU A 346 -2.40 -12.67 -16.28
N ARG A 347 -2.02 -11.77 -15.38
CA ARG A 347 -1.08 -12.05 -14.29
C ARG A 347 -1.49 -13.23 -13.43
N GLU A 348 -2.78 -13.32 -13.03
CA GLU A 348 -3.23 -14.45 -12.20
C GLU A 348 -3.14 -15.77 -12.94
N ARG A 349 -3.25 -15.77 -14.28
CA ARG A 349 -3.06 -16.97 -15.12
C ARG A 349 -1.59 -17.35 -15.27
N LEU A 350 -0.71 -16.39 -15.52
CA LEU A 350 0.70 -16.63 -15.85
C LEU A 350 1.61 -16.72 -14.62
N VAL A 351 1.28 -15.97 -13.56
CA VAL A 351 2.09 -15.84 -12.34
C VAL A 351 1.18 -15.93 -11.11
N PRO A 352 0.56 -17.09 -10.82
CA PRO A 352 -0.37 -17.25 -9.71
C PRO A 352 0.31 -17.04 -8.35
N GLN A 353 -0.47 -16.70 -7.32
CA GLN A 353 0.05 -16.63 -5.95
C GLN A 353 0.34 -18.03 -5.40
N ARG A 354 1.45 -18.20 -4.64
CA ARG A 354 1.68 -19.43 -3.88
C ARG A 354 0.56 -19.61 -2.86
N GLY A 355 -0.08 -20.78 -2.86
CA GLY A 355 -1.16 -21.11 -1.93
C GLY A 355 -2.58 -20.81 -2.45
N ALA A 356 -2.74 -20.29 -3.66
CA ALA A 356 -3.98 -20.47 -4.39
C ALA A 356 -4.00 -21.93 -4.88
N THR A 357 -4.57 -22.83 -4.12
CA THR A 357 -4.94 -24.15 -4.61
C THR A 357 -5.68 -23.95 -5.92
N ARG A 358 -5.17 -24.53 -7.01
CA ARG A 358 -6.00 -24.77 -8.18
C ARG A 358 -7.21 -25.51 -7.64
N GLN A 359 -8.38 -24.87 -7.59
CA GLN A 359 -9.61 -25.62 -7.50
C GLN A 359 -9.61 -26.49 -8.75
N GLU A 360 -9.34 -27.77 -8.58
CA GLU A 360 -9.75 -28.76 -9.58
C GLU A 360 -11.20 -28.45 -9.91
N PRO A 361 -11.56 -28.39 -11.21
CA PRO A 361 -12.96 -28.29 -11.57
C PRO A 361 -13.70 -29.41 -10.81
N ALA A 362 -14.76 -29.04 -10.09
CA ALA A 362 -15.58 -30.01 -9.40
C ALA A 362 -15.84 -31.17 -10.37
N PRO A 363 -15.66 -32.44 -9.93
CA PRO A 363 -15.96 -33.58 -10.80
C PRO A 363 -17.38 -33.40 -11.30
N ALA A 364 -17.55 -33.53 -12.60
CA ALA A 364 -18.86 -33.42 -13.24
C ALA A 364 -19.84 -34.32 -12.44
N PRO A 365 -21.06 -33.85 -12.14
CA PRO A 365 -22.03 -34.65 -11.43
C PRO A 365 -22.18 -35.97 -12.19
N LEU A 366 -21.87 -37.07 -11.54
CA LEU A 366 -22.15 -38.41 -12.08
C LEU A 366 -23.66 -38.44 -12.37
N ILE A 367 -23.99 -38.42 -13.64
CA ILE A 367 -25.37 -38.73 -14.10
C ILE A 367 -25.59 -40.18 -13.70
N HIS A 368 -26.26 -40.39 -12.60
CA HIS A 368 -26.79 -41.69 -12.26
C HIS A 368 -27.77 -42.08 -13.37
N ALA A 369 -27.34 -42.98 -14.24
CA ALA A 369 -28.22 -43.68 -15.14
C ALA A 369 -29.28 -44.38 -14.31
N ASN A 370 -30.55 -44.10 -14.59
CA ASN A 370 -31.73 -44.73 -14.01
C ASN A 370 -31.56 -46.24 -14.06
N ALA A 371 -31.49 -46.89 -12.89
CA ALA A 371 -31.76 -48.31 -12.75
C ALA A 371 -33.27 -48.54 -12.57
N PRO A 372 -33.83 -49.60 -13.15
CA PRO A 372 -35.27 -49.79 -13.19
C PRO A 372 -35.85 -50.19 -11.82
N SER A 373 -37.07 -49.71 -11.61
CA SER A 373 -37.94 -49.98 -10.46
C SER A 373 -38.12 -51.46 -10.21
N GLU A 374 -37.70 -51.98 -9.05
CA GLU A 374 -38.15 -53.25 -8.52
C GLU A 374 -39.11 -53.03 -7.34
N GLN A 375 -40.10 -53.89 -7.36
CA GLN A 375 -41.37 -53.91 -6.61
C GLN A 375 -41.16 -54.06 -5.11
N SER A 376 -42.09 -53.48 -4.34
CA SER A 376 -42.33 -53.72 -2.91
C SER A 376 -42.73 -55.13 -2.61
N PRO A 377 -42.37 -55.68 -1.46
CA PRO A 377 -43.23 -56.47 -0.67
C PRO A 377 -43.48 -55.92 0.73
N GLY A 378 -44.66 -56.14 1.18
CA GLY A 378 -45.36 -55.62 2.33
C GLY A 378 -44.86 -56.06 3.72
N PRO A 379 -45.63 -55.78 4.77
CA PRO A 379 -45.17 -55.59 6.13
C PRO A 379 -44.98 -56.84 6.92
N VAL A 380 -43.98 -56.96 7.77
CA VAL A 380 -43.85 -57.96 8.82
C VAL A 380 -43.67 -57.33 10.20
N LEU A 381 -44.40 -57.84 11.09
CA LEU A 381 -44.71 -57.51 12.46
C LEU A 381 -43.50 -57.34 13.42
N HIS A 382 -43.79 -56.56 14.45
CA HIS A 382 -43.15 -56.49 15.75
C HIS A 382 -42.76 -57.83 16.40
N VAL A 383 -41.58 -57.85 17.03
CA VAL A 383 -41.38 -58.45 18.36
C VAL A 383 -40.29 -57.61 19.08
N GLY A 384 -40.62 -57.20 20.32
CA GLY A 384 -39.72 -56.48 21.21
C GLY A 384 -38.88 -57.41 22.04
N SER A 385 -37.86 -56.83 22.63
CA SER A 385 -37.26 -57.10 23.96
C SER A 385 -35.98 -56.22 24.06
N SER A 386 -35.95 -55.27 24.91
CA SER A 386 -35.63 -55.29 26.33
C SER A 386 -34.20 -55.69 26.68
N ASN A 387 -33.56 -54.74 27.34
CA ASN A 387 -32.39 -54.84 28.25
C ASN A 387 -31.00 -55.10 27.70
N ALA A 388 -30.12 -54.14 27.90
CA ALA A 388 -29.17 -54.19 29.02
C ALA A 388 -28.26 -52.97 29.07
N ASN A 389 -28.39 -52.30 30.18
CA ASN A 389 -27.38 -51.45 30.81
C ASN A 389 -26.08 -52.24 31.06
N LEU A 390 -25.04 -51.47 31.25
CA LEU A 390 -23.92 -51.67 32.17
C LEU A 390 -22.53 -51.75 31.50
N LEU A 391 -21.70 -51.06 32.22
CA LEU A 391 -20.23 -51.12 32.37
C LEU A 391 -19.52 -50.06 31.53
N GLN A 392 -19.05 -49.07 32.12
CA GLN A 392 -18.30 -48.76 33.36
C GLN A 392 -17.06 -48.00 32.90
N LYS A 393 -16.97 -46.78 33.34
CA LYS A 393 -16.11 -46.29 34.48
C LYS A 393 -14.69 -46.83 34.48
N SER A 394 -13.86 -45.83 34.63
CA SER A 394 -12.54 -45.80 35.25
C SER A 394 -11.35 -45.80 34.32
N PHE A 395 -10.70 -44.65 34.26
CA PHE A 395 -9.39 -44.46 34.89
C PHE A 395 -9.09 -42.97 35.11
N VAL A 396 -9.29 -42.55 36.35
CA VAL A 396 -8.71 -41.38 37.00
C VAL A 396 -7.55 -41.91 37.85
N ARG A 397 -6.40 -41.21 37.77
CA ARG A 397 -5.38 -40.95 38.78
C ARG A 397 -4.05 -40.68 38.06
N ALA A 398 -3.53 -39.52 38.20
CA ALA A 398 -2.87 -38.87 39.35
C ALA A 398 -1.33 -39.01 39.24
N SER A 399 -0.66 -37.93 39.22
CA SER A 399 0.54 -37.76 39.99
C SER A 399 0.90 -36.29 40.12
N GLU A 400 1.11 -35.94 41.37
CA GLU A 400 1.43 -34.66 41.97
C GLU A 400 2.89 -34.21 41.73
N PRO A 401 3.25 -33.02 42.26
CA PRO A 401 4.40 -32.22 41.81
C PRO A 401 5.67 -32.57 42.59
N ILE A 402 6.80 -32.38 41.93
CA ILE A 402 8.11 -32.46 42.58
C ILE A 402 8.54 -31.07 43.08
N GLN A 403 8.83 -31.04 44.33
CA GLN A 403 9.28 -29.94 45.17
C GLN A 403 10.59 -29.30 44.71
N THR A 404 10.64 -28.02 44.89
CA THR A 404 11.83 -27.16 44.95
C THR A 404 12.74 -27.50 46.13
N VAL A 405 14.05 -27.49 45.88
CA VAL A 405 15.07 -27.36 46.95
C VAL A 405 15.97 -26.18 46.55
N PRO A 406 16.21 -25.24 47.46
CA PRO A 406 17.07 -24.10 47.23
C PRO A 406 18.53 -24.43 47.55
N VAL A 407 19.47 -23.97 46.72
CA VAL A 407 20.89 -23.90 47.11
C VAL A 407 21.33 -22.43 47.09
N SER A 408 21.87 -22.08 48.21
CA SER A 408 22.33 -20.80 48.71
C SER A 408 23.47 -20.18 47.91
N ALA A 409 23.52 -18.88 48.05
CA ALA A 409 24.63 -18.00 47.71
C ALA A 409 25.94 -18.43 48.42
N ASP A 410 27.06 -18.20 47.75
CA ASP A 410 28.19 -17.45 48.32
C ASP A 410 29.31 -17.21 47.27
N ARG A 411 29.69 -15.93 47.23
CA ARG A 411 31.05 -15.37 47.01
C ARG A 411 31.94 -15.93 45.89
N VAL A 412 32.45 -15.10 45.03
CA VAL A 412 33.77 -14.48 45.17
C VAL A 412 33.91 -13.28 44.23
N MET A 413 34.32 -12.18 44.80
CA MET A 413 34.98 -11.02 44.19
C MET A 413 36.28 -11.41 43.47
N GLY A 414 36.68 -10.61 42.47
CA GLY A 414 38.07 -10.48 42.05
C GLY A 414 38.27 -10.00 40.64
N ASP A 415 38.52 -8.70 40.50
CA ASP A 415 39.48 -8.00 39.65
C ASP A 415 39.78 -8.50 38.21
N LEU A 416 39.39 -7.74 37.23
CA LEU A 416 40.23 -6.86 36.37
C LEU A 416 39.32 -6.17 35.32
#